data_e03f050c6928401d82a0ce9b103c5e47
#
_entry.id   e03f050c6928401d82a0ce9b103c5e47
#
_cell.length_a   1.000
_cell.length_b   1.000
_cell.length_c   1.000
_cell.angle_alpha   90.00
_cell.angle_beta   90.00
_cell.angle_gamma   90.00
#
_symmetry.space_group_name_H-M   'P 1'
#
loop_
_entity.id
_entity.type
_entity.pdbx_description
1 polymer ?
#
loop_
_entity_poly.entity_id
_entity_poly.type
_entity_poly.pdbx_seq_one_letter_code
_entity_poly.pdbx_strand_id
1 'polypeptide(L)'
;MYYIWFDESDKEGAYYSNFYGGILVDSKNYENVLAMSKTFVEEFGITEEIKWQKVNEYWYEKYLTLVDFIFELLAQGYIKIRIFFRNNQYTAPYLTREQRHKAYPLLYYQFIKHAFGFQYSNPENKPQYCKK
;
A
#
# COMPACT_ATOMS: atom_id res chain seq x y z
N MET A 1 5.55 7.60 -15.93
CA MET A 1 6.16 6.58 -15.03
C MET A 1 5.47 6.66 -13.68
N TYR A 2 5.34 5.54 -12.96
CA TYR A 2 4.72 5.49 -11.64
C TYR A 2 5.71 4.95 -10.63
N TYR A 3 5.69 5.50 -9.42
CA TYR A 3 6.37 4.97 -8.24
C TYR A 3 5.33 4.27 -7.37
N ILE A 4 5.65 3.08 -6.89
CA ILE A 4 4.75 2.31 -6.04
C ILE A 4 5.53 1.76 -4.86
N TRP A 5 5.00 2.00 -3.66
CA TRP A 5 5.48 1.42 -2.41
C TRP A 5 4.44 0.45 -1.90
N PHE A 6 4.90 -0.70 -1.45
CA PHE A 6 4.05 -1.75 -0.91
C PHE A 6 4.51 -2.13 0.48
N ASP A 7 3.55 -2.48 1.29
CA ASP A 7 3.75 -3.13 2.58
C ASP A 7 2.77 -4.29 2.73
N GLU A 8 3.13 -5.27 3.55
CA GLU A 8 2.35 -6.47 3.78
C GLU A 8 2.20 -6.75 5.27
N SER A 9 1.05 -7.28 5.65
CA SER A 9 0.74 -7.64 7.02
C SER A 9 -0.07 -8.94 7.08
N ASP A 10 0.01 -9.63 8.22
CA ASP A 10 -0.79 -10.79 8.61
C ASP A 10 -0.96 -11.87 7.53
N LYS A 11 0.03 -12.75 7.45
CA LYS A 11 -0.03 -13.93 6.55
C LYS A 11 -1.06 -14.97 7.01
N GLU A 12 -1.38 -15.00 8.30
CA GLU A 12 -2.18 -16.06 8.96
C GLU A 12 -3.25 -15.45 9.88
N GLY A 13 -4.28 -14.85 9.32
CA GLY A 13 -5.44 -14.40 10.07
C GLY A 13 -6.56 -15.45 10.08
N ALA A 14 -7.41 -15.48 11.11
CA ALA A 14 -8.51 -16.43 11.21
C ALA A 14 -9.55 -16.25 10.10
N TYR A 15 -9.99 -15.01 9.86
CA TYR A 15 -11.02 -14.66 8.87
C TYR A 15 -10.45 -14.04 7.62
N TYR A 16 -9.43 -13.20 7.77
CA TYR A 16 -8.75 -12.50 6.71
C TYR A 16 -7.25 -12.69 6.84
N SER A 17 -6.56 -12.72 5.73
CA SER A 17 -5.11 -12.87 5.70
C SER A 17 -4.50 -12.20 4.47
N ASN A 18 -3.18 -12.14 4.44
CA ASN A 18 -2.42 -11.59 3.32
C ASN A 18 -2.91 -10.18 2.96
N PHE A 19 -2.81 -9.25 3.89
CA PHE A 19 -3.05 -7.84 3.64
C PHE A 19 -1.88 -7.26 2.87
N TYR A 20 -2.19 -6.58 1.77
CA TYR A 20 -1.24 -5.84 0.96
C TYR A 20 -1.73 -4.41 0.87
N GLY A 21 -0.91 -3.47 1.31
CA GLY A 21 -1.15 -2.04 1.12
C GLY A 21 -0.20 -1.48 0.09
N GLY A 22 -0.67 -0.57 -0.76
CA GLY A 22 0.20 0.09 -1.72
C GLY A 22 -0.20 1.53 -1.98
N ILE A 23 0.82 2.37 -2.11
CA ILE A 23 0.69 3.77 -2.51
C ILE A 23 1.31 3.92 -3.88
N LEU A 24 0.57 4.51 -4.80
CA LEU A 24 1.03 4.85 -6.15
C LEU A 24 1.12 6.37 -6.29
N VAL A 25 2.24 6.84 -6.82
CA VAL A 25 2.49 8.24 -7.16
C VAL A 25 2.92 8.34 -8.63
N ASP A 26 2.31 9.25 -9.37
CA ASP A 26 2.78 9.58 -10.74
C ASP A 26 4.12 10.32 -10.66
N SER A 27 5.03 10.03 -11.59
CA SER A 27 6.35 10.67 -11.63
C SER A 27 6.31 12.19 -11.68
N LYS A 28 5.27 12.77 -12.27
CA LYS A 28 5.07 14.22 -12.31
C LYS A 28 4.79 14.86 -10.94
N ASN A 29 4.24 14.06 -10.00
CA ASN A 29 3.90 14.50 -8.65
C ASN A 29 4.94 14.06 -7.61
N TYR A 30 5.91 13.22 -8.00
CA TYR A 30 6.83 12.57 -7.07
C TYR A 30 7.59 13.55 -6.20
N GLU A 31 8.24 14.56 -6.80
CA GLU A 31 9.02 15.55 -6.06
C GLU A 31 8.16 16.38 -5.10
N ASN A 32 6.94 16.73 -5.53
CA ASN A 32 6.00 17.47 -4.69
C ASN A 32 5.57 16.63 -3.48
N VAL A 33 5.17 15.38 -3.70
CA VAL A 33 4.77 14.47 -2.62
C VAL A 33 5.93 14.24 -1.65
N LEU A 34 7.14 14.06 -2.17
CA LEU A 34 8.33 13.89 -1.35
C LEU A 34 8.63 15.12 -0.48
N ALA A 35 8.57 16.32 -1.07
CA ALA A 35 8.78 17.57 -0.37
C ALA A 35 7.72 17.79 0.73
N MET A 36 6.43 17.63 0.40
CA MET A 36 5.33 17.75 1.36
C MET A 36 5.45 16.74 2.50
N SER A 37 5.82 15.50 2.19
CA SER A 37 6.00 14.45 3.21
C SER A 37 7.19 14.76 4.14
N LYS A 38 8.30 15.27 3.61
CA LYS A 38 9.44 15.69 4.44
C LYS A 38 9.07 16.84 5.38
N THR A 39 8.46 17.88 4.85
CA THR A 39 7.99 19.02 5.64
C THR A 39 7.05 18.55 6.75
N PHE A 40 6.10 17.68 6.42
CA PHE A 40 5.18 17.12 7.41
C PHE A 40 5.91 16.36 8.52
N VAL A 41 6.85 15.47 8.17
CA VAL A 41 7.63 14.68 9.14
C VAL A 41 8.46 15.58 10.06
N GLU A 42 9.06 16.64 9.50
CA GLU A 42 9.86 17.62 10.26
C GLU A 42 9.00 18.45 11.22
N GLU A 43 7.89 19.00 10.74
CA GLU A 43 6.97 19.85 11.54
C GLU A 43 6.32 19.08 12.69
N PHE A 44 5.92 17.83 12.45
CA PHE A 44 5.26 17.00 13.47
C PHE A 44 6.23 16.14 14.30
N GLY A 45 7.54 16.23 14.02
CA GLY A 45 8.56 15.54 14.79
C GLY A 45 8.38 14.01 14.79
N ILE A 46 8.03 13.44 13.64
CA ILE A 46 7.89 11.98 13.47
C ILE A 46 9.29 11.41 13.28
N THR A 47 9.88 10.87 14.34
CA THR A 47 11.23 10.30 14.33
C THR A 47 11.24 8.78 14.33
N GLU A 48 10.09 8.17 14.59
CA GLU A 48 9.95 6.72 14.72
C GLU A 48 8.98 6.15 13.68
N GLU A 49 9.08 4.84 13.48
CA GLU A 49 8.13 4.10 12.64
C GLU A 49 6.70 4.25 13.18
N ILE A 50 5.79 4.62 12.28
CA ILE A 50 4.37 4.76 12.57
C ILE A 50 3.75 3.37 12.66
N LYS A 51 3.20 3.04 13.84
CA LYS A 51 2.53 1.75 14.09
C LYS A 51 1.21 1.97 14.80
N TRP A 52 0.17 1.29 14.34
CA TRP A 52 -1.14 1.34 14.98
C TRP A 52 -1.09 1.00 16.48
N GLN A 53 -0.25 0.06 16.87
CA GLN A 53 -0.07 -0.36 18.27
C GLN A 53 0.52 0.74 19.17
N LYS A 54 1.12 1.78 18.59
CA LYS A 54 1.66 2.93 19.33
C LYS A 54 0.64 4.05 19.54
N VAL A 55 -0.58 3.92 19.01
CA VAL A 55 -1.65 4.90 19.19
C VAL A 55 -2.10 4.86 20.65
N ASN A 56 -1.90 5.95 21.35
CA ASN A 56 -2.33 6.21 22.73
C ASN A 56 -2.76 7.68 22.84
N GLU A 57 -3.25 8.10 23.99
CA GLU A 57 -3.74 9.47 24.19
C GLU A 57 -2.69 10.54 23.82
N TYR A 58 -1.42 10.29 24.11
CA TYR A 58 -0.33 11.24 23.81
C TYR A 58 -0.07 11.38 22.31
N TRP A 59 -0.17 10.28 21.54
CA TRP A 59 0.11 10.26 20.11
C TRP A 59 -1.14 10.46 19.25
N TYR A 60 -2.33 10.44 19.84
CA TYR A 60 -3.61 10.46 19.13
C TYR A 60 -3.72 11.63 18.14
N GLU A 61 -3.48 12.85 18.60
CA GLU A 61 -3.55 14.04 17.75
C GLU A 61 -2.55 14.00 16.59
N LYS A 62 -1.36 13.48 16.81
CA LYS A 62 -0.36 13.32 15.74
C LYS A 62 -0.82 12.31 14.69
N TYR A 63 -1.46 11.22 15.11
CA TYR A 63 -2.00 10.22 14.19
C TYR A 63 -3.20 10.78 13.41
N LEU A 64 -4.07 11.56 14.03
CA LEU A 64 -5.15 12.25 13.32
C LEU A 64 -4.61 13.17 12.24
N THR A 65 -3.65 14.02 12.59
CA THR A 65 -3.04 14.95 11.63
C THR A 65 -2.34 14.22 10.48
N LEU A 66 -1.70 13.07 10.76
CA LEU A 66 -1.13 12.23 9.71
C LEU A 66 -2.20 11.67 8.77
N VAL A 67 -3.31 11.19 9.33
CA VAL A 67 -4.44 10.68 8.54
C VAL A 67 -5.02 11.79 7.67
N ASP A 68 -5.24 12.97 8.22
CA ASP A 68 -5.74 14.14 7.49
C ASP A 68 -4.79 14.52 6.33
N PHE A 69 -3.49 14.55 6.59
CA PHE A 69 -2.47 14.79 5.56
C PHE A 69 -2.55 13.77 4.42
N ILE A 70 -2.67 12.48 4.74
CA ILE A 70 -2.80 11.41 3.74
C ILE A 70 -4.08 11.60 2.92
N PHE A 71 -5.20 11.90 3.56
CA PHE A 71 -6.48 12.12 2.88
C PHE A 71 -6.47 13.38 2.02
N GLU A 72 -5.74 14.41 2.41
CA GLU A 72 -5.53 15.59 1.59
C GLU A 72 -4.75 15.26 0.30
N LEU A 73 -3.66 14.51 0.40
CA LEU A 73 -2.91 14.05 -0.78
C LEU A 73 -3.77 13.18 -1.71
N LEU A 74 -4.66 12.36 -1.14
CA LEU A 74 -5.63 11.56 -1.90
C LEU A 74 -6.66 12.46 -2.61
N ALA A 75 -7.25 13.42 -1.90
CA ALA A 75 -8.26 14.32 -2.44
C ALA A 75 -7.73 15.20 -3.57
N GLN A 76 -6.48 15.62 -3.46
CA GLN A 76 -5.77 16.38 -4.50
C GLN A 76 -5.29 15.51 -5.67
N GLY A 77 -5.42 14.19 -5.58
CA GLY A 77 -5.01 13.24 -6.62
C GLY A 77 -3.50 13.07 -6.75
N TYR A 78 -2.71 13.49 -5.77
CA TYR A 78 -1.27 13.31 -5.76
C TYR A 78 -0.86 11.86 -5.55
N ILE A 79 -1.63 11.12 -4.77
CA ILE A 79 -1.40 9.71 -4.47
C ILE A 79 -2.65 8.87 -4.72
N LYS A 80 -2.46 7.58 -4.93
CA LYS A 80 -3.54 6.59 -4.91
C LYS A 80 -3.18 5.49 -3.92
N ILE A 81 -4.09 5.16 -3.01
CA ILE A 81 -3.92 4.08 -2.06
C ILE A 81 -4.84 2.94 -2.44
N ARG A 82 -4.32 1.72 -2.38
CA ARG A 82 -5.09 0.48 -2.55
C ARG A 82 -4.71 -0.49 -1.45
N ILE A 83 -5.74 -1.16 -0.94
CA ILE A 83 -5.58 -2.23 0.04
C ILE A 83 -6.25 -3.47 -0.54
N PHE A 84 -5.55 -4.58 -0.49
CA PHE A 84 -6.03 -5.89 -0.91
C PHE A 84 -5.84 -6.87 0.24
N PHE A 85 -6.80 -7.75 0.44
CA PHE A 85 -6.72 -8.82 1.43
C PHE A 85 -7.50 -10.03 0.96
N ARG A 86 -7.12 -11.20 1.47
CA ARG A 86 -7.82 -12.45 1.21
C ARG A 86 -8.84 -12.72 2.30
N ASN A 87 -10.08 -13.00 1.91
CA ASN A 87 -11.07 -13.57 2.81
C ASN A 87 -10.90 -15.10 2.85
N ASN A 88 -10.55 -15.63 4.02
CA ASN A 88 -10.24 -17.04 4.20
C ASN A 88 -11.47 -17.96 4.07
N GLN A 89 -12.68 -17.43 4.20
CA GLN A 89 -13.92 -18.20 3.98
C GLN A 89 -14.05 -18.69 2.52
N TYR A 90 -13.44 -17.97 1.57
CA TYR A 90 -13.45 -18.33 0.15
C TYR A 90 -12.17 -19.05 -0.30
N THR A 91 -11.36 -19.52 0.64
CA THR A 91 -10.17 -20.30 0.29
C THR A 91 -10.58 -21.71 -0.09
N ALA A 92 -10.15 -22.17 -1.27
CA ALA A 92 -10.41 -23.54 -1.70
C ALA A 92 -9.85 -24.53 -0.68
N PRO A 93 -10.70 -25.46 -0.14
CA PRO A 93 -10.30 -26.33 0.96
C PRO A 93 -9.23 -27.37 0.57
N TYR A 94 -9.04 -27.59 -0.73
CA TYR A 94 -8.17 -28.66 -1.26
C TYR A 94 -6.88 -28.13 -1.92
N LEU A 95 -6.36 -26.98 -1.48
CA LEU A 95 -5.09 -26.50 -1.97
C LEU A 95 -3.94 -27.40 -1.54
N THR A 96 -3.14 -27.85 -2.50
CA THR A 96 -1.90 -28.57 -2.23
C THR A 96 -0.90 -27.69 -1.49
N ARG A 97 0.10 -28.30 -0.85
CA ARG A 97 1.19 -27.54 -0.19
C ARG A 97 1.89 -26.60 -1.17
N GLU A 98 2.14 -27.06 -2.39
CA GLU A 98 2.77 -26.28 -3.44
C GLU A 98 1.91 -25.08 -3.86
N GLN A 99 0.60 -25.27 -4.03
CA GLN A 99 -0.34 -24.19 -4.34
C GLN A 99 -0.41 -23.15 -3.23
N ARG A 100 -0.33 -23.58 -1.96
CA ARG A 100 -0.27 -22.64 -0.82
C ARG A 100 1.00 -21.82 -0.83
N HIS A 101 2.16 -22.44 -1.13
CA HIS A 101 3.42 -21.69 -1.26
C HIS A 101 3.43 -20.68 -2.42
N LYS A 102 2.76 -21.02 -3.52
CA LYS A 102 2.61 -20.12 -4.69
C LYS A 102 1.51 -19.06 -4.50
N ALA A 103 0.65 -19.21 -3.51
CA ALA A 103 -0.46 -18.28 -3.30
C ALA A 103 0.04 -16.84 -3.01
N TYR A 104 1.08 -16.70 -2.20
CA TYR A 104 1.64 -15.40 -1.85
C TYR A 104 2.11 -14.58 -3.07
N PRO A 105 3.04 -15.06 -3.92
CA PRO A 105 3.47 -14.32 -5.10
C PRO A 105 2.34 -14.12 -6.11
N LEU A 106 1.38 -15.05 -6.21
CA LEU A 106 0.22 -14.89 -7.08
C LEU A 106 -0.72 -13.78 -6.60
N LEU A 107 -0.99 -13.70 -5.30
CA LEU A 107 -1.82 -12.63 -4.73
C LEU A 107 -1.13 -11.28 -4.91
N TYR A 108 0.18 -11.21 -4.72
CA TYR A 108 0.96 -10.00 -4.95
C TYR A 108 0.88 -9.53 -6.41
N TYR A 109 1.05 -10.47 -7.35
CA TYR A 109 0.87 -10.20 -8.78
C TYR A 109 -0.54 -9.70 -9.11
N GLN A 110 -1.58 -10.33 -8.55
CA GLN A 110 -2.96 -9.92 -8.73
C GLN A 110 -3.21 -8.51 -8.17
N PHE A 111 -2.65 -8.23 -7.01
CA PHE A 111 -2.75 -6.90 -6.42
C PHE A 111 -2.14 -5.82 -7.32
N ILE A 112 -0.90 -6.00 -7.78
CA ILE A 112 -0.24 -5.05 -8.68
C ILE A 112 -1.03 -4.87 -9.97
N LYS A 113 -1.42 -5.97 -10.59
CA LYS A 113 -2.10 -5.96 -11.89
C LYS A 113 -3.47 -5.29 -11.85
N HIS A 114 -4.27 -5.61 -10.83
CA HIS A 114 -5.69 -5.24 -10.82
C HIS A 114 -5.99 -4.03 -9.94
N ALA A 115 -5.36 -3.89 -8.76
CA ALA A 115 -5.70 -2.83 -7.82
C ALA A 115 -5.40 -1.42 -8.37
N PHE A 116 -4.34 -1.29 -9.16
CA PHE A 116 -3.95 -0.02 -9.78
C PHE A 116 -4.39 0.10 -11.25
N GLY A 117 -5.06 -0.90 -11.81
CA GLY A 117 -5.58 -0.85 -13.16
C GLY A 117 -4.53 -1.03 -14.27
N PHE A 118 -3.35 -1.53 -13.98
CA PHE A 118 -2.28 -1.72 -14.96
C PHE A 118 -2.63 -2.71 -16.07
N GLN A 119 -3.61 -3.58 -15.86
CA GLN A 119 -4.14 -4.47 -16.90
C GLN A 119 -4.76 -3.72 -18.09
N TYR A 120 -5.18 -2.47 -17.88
CA TYR A 120 -5.76 -1.60 -18.91
C TYR A 120 -4.75 -0.62 -19.51
N SER A 121 -3.46 -0.73 -19.12
CA SER A 121 -2.41 0.11 -19.68
C SER A 121 -2.22 -0.20 -21.15
N ASN A 122 -2.05 0.84 -21.96
CA ASN A 122 -1.78 0.69 -23.40
C ASN A 122 -0.54 -0.21 -23.59
N PRO A 123 -0.60 -1.23 -24.48
CA PRO A 123 0.54 -2.10 -24.78
C PRO A 123 1.82 -1.35 -25.20
N GLU A 124 1.70 -0.16 -25.76
CA GLU A 124 2.82 0.69 -26.15
C GLU A 124 3.53 1.35 -24.94
N ASN A 125 2.85 1.46 -23.79
CA ASN A 125 3.36 2.02 -22.54
C ASN A 125 3.50 0.94 -21.46
N LYS A 126 4.18 -0.16 -21.78
CA LYS A 126 4.42 -1.23 -20.80
C LYS A 126 5.13 -0.68 -19.56
N PRO A 127 4.63 -0.93 -18.35
CA PRO A 127 5.30 -0.51 -17.14
C PRO A 127 6.70 -1.15 -17.07
N GLN A 128 7.72 -0.31 -16.91
CA GLN A 128 9.08 -0.80 -16.64
C GLN A 128 9.20 -1.03 -15.14
N TYR A 129 9.46 -2.26 -14.75
CA TYR A 129 9.69 -2.62 -13.36
C TYR A 129 11.17 -2.42 -13.02
N CYS A 130 11.45 -1.44 -12.16
CA CYS A 130 12.76 -1.34 -11.53
C CYS A 130 12.75 -2.20 -10.26
N LYS A 131 13.53 -3.30 -10.27
CA LYS A 131 13.86 -3.99 -9.02
C LYS A 131 14.87 -3.12 -8.26
N LYS A 132 14.53 -2.71 -7.07
CA LYS A 132 15.50 -2.28 -6.07
C LYS A 132 15.78 -3.40 -5.12
#